data_b8e8601558b9c664b4dc71ccea70a024
#
_entry.id   b8e8601558b9c664b4dc71ccea70a024
#
_cell.length_a   1.000
_cell.length_b   1.000
_cell.length_c   1.000
_cell.angle_alpha   90.00
_cell.angle_beta   90.00
_cell.angle_gamma   90.00
#
_symmetry.space_group_name_H-M   'P 1'
#
loop_
_entity.id
_entity.type
_entity.pdbx_description
1 polymer ?
#
loop_
_entity_poly.entity_id
_entity_poly.type
_entity_poly.pdbx_seq_one_letter_code
_entity_poly.pdbx_strand_id
1 'polypeptide(L)' 'MTQGERVRDVRKAKEMSMEQFGEKLGVQKSAISKIENGTRGLTEQMLKSICREFNVNEDWLRTGAGGPENMFI' A
#
# COMPACT_ATOMS: atom_id res chain seq x y z
N MET A 1 13.15 1.03 -4.74
CA MET A 1 11.74 0.61 -4.63
C MET A 1 10.87 1.85 -4.44
N THR A 2 9.80 1.97 -5.23
CA THR A 2 8.88 3.09 -5.14
C THR A 2 7.80 2.83 -4.10
N GLN A 3 7.07 3.89 -3.73
CA GLN A 3 5.93 3.73 -2.83
C GLN A 3 4.87 2.80 -3.44
N GLY A 4 4.65 2.90 -4.74
CA GLY A 4 3.70 2.01 -5.42
C GLY A 4 4.09 0.55 -5.32
N GLU A 5 5.37 0.26 -5.45
CA GLU A 5 5.87 -1.10 -5.29
C GLU A 5 5.70 -1.58 -3.86
N ARG A 6 5.88 -0.70 -2.87
CA ARG A 6 5.65 -1.07 -1.47
C ARG A 6 4.17 -1.37 -1.21
N VAL A 7 3.27 -0.61 -1.82
CA VAL A 7 1.83 -0.89 -1.72
C VAL A 7 1.52 -2.28 -2.30
N ARG A 8 2.12 -2.60 -3.44
CA ARG A 8 1.97 -3.93 -4.04
C ARG A 8 2.47 -5.02 -3.10
N ASP A 9 3.61 -4.79 -2.45
CA ASP A 9 4.17 -5.77 -1.51
C ASP A 9 3.22 -6.03 -0.34
N VAL A 10 2.58 -4.98 0.20
CA VAL A 10 1.58 -5.13 1.24
C VAL A 10 0.42 -5.98 0.75
N ARG A 11 -0.09 -5.65 -0.45
CA ARG A 11 -1.22 -6.37 -1.02
C ARG A 11 -0.90 -7.85 -1.19
N LYS A 12 0.27 -8.16 -1.74
CA LYS A 12 0.69 -9.55 -1.95
C LYS A 12 0.90 -10.28 -0.62
N ALA A 13 1.45 -9.60 0.37
CA ALA A 13 1.65 -10.18 1.69
C ALA A 13 0.32 -10.55 2.35
N LYS A 14 -0.73 -9.80 2.03
CA LYS A 14 -2.09 -10.10 2.51
C LYS A 14 -2.85 -11.05 1.59
N GLU A 15 -2.23 -11.49 0.51
CA GLU A 15 -2.80 -12.41 -0.47
C GLU A 15 -4.12 -11.88 -1.05
N MET A 16 -4.14 -10.59 -1.38
CA MET A 16 -5.32 -9.93 -1.92
C MET A 16 -5.15 -9.57 -3.38
N SER A 17 -6.26 -9.61 -4.14
CA SER A 17 -6.31 -9.01 -5.46
C SER A 17 -6.39 -7.49 -5.32
N MET A 18 -6.15 -6.78 -6.43
CA MET A 18 -6.31 -5.32 -6.43
C MET A 18 -7.74 -4.92 -6.06
N GLU A 19 -8.71 -5.68 -6.52
CA GLU A 19 -10.11 -5.41 -6.21
C GLU A 19 -10.40 -5.57 -4.72
N GLN A 20 -9.93 -6.66 -4.13
CA GLN A 20 -10.12 -6.90 -2.69
C GLN A 20 -9.42 -5.84 -1.85
N PHE A 21 -8.21 -5.49 -2.23
CA PHE A 21 -7.44 -4.46 -1.53
C PHE A 21 -8.15 -3.11 -1.59
N GLY A 22 -8.64 -2.76 -2.79
CA GLY A 22 -9.39 -1.53 -2.98
C GLY A 22 -10.68 -1.49 -2.17
N GLU A 23 -11.40 -2.61 -2.10
CA GLU A 23 -12.62 -2.70 -1.30
C GLU A 23 -12.36 -2.37 0.17
N LYS A 24 -11.26 -2.87 0.71
CA LYS A 24 -10.90 -2.60 2.11
C LYS A 24 -10.63 -1.13 2.35
N LEU A 25 -10.17 -0.43 1.33
CA LEU A 25 -9.81 0.98 1.44
C LEU A 25 -10.90 1.92 0.93
N GLY A 26 -11.99 1.37 0.39
CA GLY A 26 -13.08 2.18 -0.14
C GLY A 26 -12.78 2.79 -1.49
N VAL A 27 -11.90 2.19 -2.28
CA VAL A 27 -11.55 2.69 -3.62
C VAL A 27 -11.66 1.57 -4.63
N GLN A 28 -11.64 1.94 -5.91
CA GLN A 28 -11.78 0.99 -6.99
C GLN A 28 -10.43 0.35 -7.35
N LYS A 29 -10.50 -0.81 -8.00
CA LYS A 29 -9.34 -1.53 -8.50
C LYS A 29 -8.43 -0.63 -9.34
N SER A 30 -9.03 0.22 -10.19
CA SER A 30 -8.26 1.11 -11.06
C SER A 30 -7.38 2.08 -10.27
N ALA A 31 -7.85 2.54 -9.11
CA ALA A 31 -7.06 3.41 -8.26
C ALA A 31 -5.83 2.67 -7.70
N ILE A 32 -6.02 1.43 -7.28
CA ILE A 32 -4.92 0.61 -6.77
C ILE A 32 -3.90 0.33 -7.87
N SER A 33 -4.38 -0.01 -9.07
CA SER A 33 -3.51 -0.25 -10.21
C SER A 33 -2.63 0.95 -10.52
N LYS A 34 -3.22 2.15 -10.54
CA LYS A 34 -2.49 3.38 -10.83
C LYS A 34 -1.46 3.71 -9.77
N ILE A 35 -1.79 3.45 -8.51
CA ILE A 35 -0.85 3.66 -7.41
C ILE A 35 0.33 2.70 -7.54
N GLU A 36 0.06 1.42 -7.79
CA GLU A 36 1.11 0.40 -7.86
C GLU A 36 2.05 0.61 -9.04
N ASN A 37 1.53 1.07 -10.18
CA ASN A 37 2.39 1.28 -11.35
C ASN A 37 3.02 2.67 -11.40
N GLY A 38 2.77 3.52 -10.41
CA GLY A 38 3.39 4.83 -10.31
C GLY A 38 2.71 5.93 -11.11
N THR A 39 1.62 5.63 -11.81
CA THR A 39 0.87 6.62 -12.58
C THR A 39 0.21 7.65 -11.66
N ARG A 40 -0.19 7.21 -10.49
CA ARG A 40 -0.83 8.05 -9.48
C ARG A 40 -0.03 8.00 -8.19
N GLY A 41 0.25 9.16 -7.61
CA GLY A 41 0.96 9.23 -6.34
C GLY A 41 0.12 8.73 -5.17
N LEU A 42 0.80 8.24 -4.15
CA LEU A 42 0.15 7.82 -2.92
C LEU A 42 -0.08 9.05 -2.05
N THR A 43 -1.34 9.42 -1.84
CA THR A 43 -1.66 10.56 -1.00
C THR A 43 -1.42 10.22 0.47
N GLU A 44 -1.24 11.25 1.28
CA GLU A 44 -1.04 11.08 2.71
C GLU A 44 -2.24 10.37 3.35
N GLN A 45 -3.44 10.74 2.92
CA GLN A 45 -4.67 10.13 3.43
C GLN A 45 -4.73 8.65 3.11
N MET A 46 -4.38 8.28 1.87
CA MET A 46 -4.39 6.88 1.46
C MET A 46 -3.30 6.08 2.19
N LEU A 47 -2.12 6.69 2.36
CA LEU A 47 -1.03 6.06 3.11
C LEU A 47 -1.49 5.70 4.52
N LYS A 48 -2.12 6.64 5.21
CA LYS A 48 -2.61 6.40 6.56
C LYS A 48 -3.72 5.37 6.60
N SER A 49 -4.59 5.36 5.58
CA SER A 49 -5.65 4.37 5.50
C SER A 49 -5.08 2.95 5.35
N ILE A 50 -4.06 2.80 4.50
CA ILE A 50 -3.40 1.50 4.32
C ILE A 50 -2.75 1.05 5.63
N CYS A 51 -2.05 1.95 6.29
CA CYS A 51 -1.37 1.61 7.54
C CYS A 51 -2.37 1.16 8.61
N ARG A 52 -3.49 1.86 8.72
CA ARG A 52 -4.51 1.54 9.71
C ARG A 52 -5.23 0.24 9.38
N GLU A 53 -5.59 0.06 8.10
CA GLU A 53 -6.37 -1.10 7.69
C GLU A 53 -5.57 -2.40 7.76
N PHE A 54 -4.30 -2.34 7.40
CA PHE A 54 -3.47 -3.54 7.27
C PHE A 54 -2.33 -3.63 8.29
N ASN A 55 -2.31 -2.74 9.25
CA ASN A 55 -1.29 -2.72 10.29
C ASN A 55 0.13 -2.56 9.72
N VAL A 56 0.26 -1.70 8.73
CA VAL A 56 1.53 -1.44 8.05
C VAL A 56 2.31 -0.37 8.80
N ASN A 57 3.63 -0.53 8.86
CA ASN A 57 4.51 0.47 9.44
C ASN A 57 4.56 1.69 8.53
N GLU A 58 4.15 2.85 9.05
CA GLU A 58 4.05 4.08 8.28
C GLU A 58 5.40 4.52 7.71
N ASP A 59 6.46 4.45 8.51
CA ASP A 59 7.79 4.84 8.05
C ASP A 59 8.26 3.95 6.91
N TRP A 60 7.99 2.65 7.01
CA TRP A 60 8.35 1.73 5.93
C TRP A 60 7.59 2.05 4.66
N LEU A 61 6.29 2.28 4.75
CA LEU A 61 5.49 2.54 3.56
C LEU A 61 5.89 3.88 2.93
N ARG A 62 6.23 4.86 3.75
CA ARG A 62 6.61 6.19 3.27
C ARG A 62 7.96 6.21 2.60
N THR A 63 8.96 5.55 3.19
CA THR A 63 10.35 5.68 2.75
C THR A 63 11.06 4.34 2.52
N GLY A 64 10.50 3.22 2.94
CA GLY A 64 11.16 1.93 2.88
C GLY A 64 12.10 1.69 4.05
N ALA A 65 12.03 2.52 5.09
CA ALA A 65 12.93 2.42 6.24
C ALA A 65 12.85 1.05 6.92
N GLY A 66 13.99 0.46 7.21
CA GLY A 66 14.09 -0.82 7.91
C GLY A 66 13.94 -2.04 7.03
N GLY A 67 13.74 -1.87 5.73
CA GLY A 67 13.63 -3.00 4.80
C GLY A 67 12.37 -3.82 4.98
N PRO A 68 12.26 -4.95 4.25
CA PRO A 68 11.03 -5.74 4.23
C PRO A 68 10.58 -6.26 5.60
N GLU A 69 11.50 -6.48 6.53
CA GLU A 69 11.14 -6.93 7.87
C GLU A 69 10.31 -5.91 8.63
N ASN A 70 10.36 -4.65 8.21
CA ASN A 70 9.66 -3.55 8.87
C ASN A 70 8.31 -3.24 8.24
N MET A 71 7.86 -4.06 7.29
CA MET A 71 6.61 -3.79 6.56
C MET A 71 5.41 -3.68 7.49
N PHE A 72 5.29 -4.55 8.47
CA PHE A 72 4.16 -4.57 9.39
C PHE A 72 4.62 -4.23 10.82
N ILE A 73 3.68 -3.70 11.58
CA ILE A 73 3.92 -3.38 12.99
C ILE A 73 3.92 -4.65 13.83
#